data_faaf0c173c43cd6a08ac1102153cbdad
#
_entry.id   faaf0c173c43cd6a08ac1102153cbdad
#
_cell.length_a   1.000
_cell.length_b   1.000
_cell.length_c   1.000
_cell.angle_alpha   90.00
_cell.angle_beta   90.00
_cell.angle_gamma   90.00
#
_symmetry.space_group_name_H-M   'P 1'
#
loop_
_entity.id
_entity.type
_entity.pdbx_description
1 polymer ?
#
loop_
_entity_poly.entity_id
_entity_poly.type
_entity_poly.pdbx_seq_one_letter_code
_entity_poly.pdbx_strand_id
1 'polypeptide(L)'
;MNHDIEAIKNISACVGKQLLNSNPITGFIVSYVETVKARQAERKLNRCMEMLESLQKDLKESRKSINEEYVKNDDFLDIFEQTVNLVANERNDDKRMYFKNILLNSIFKDTVDYDITEKYINILSRLEKDDLIILNVLYQPELANKAKGYVLKNPNLVNGKRSDFFRIERNYDLVWTLKDLLHIDEEQIKDSLYALIRERLVNDNTLSFSLKTDGNPVDVLKNHLAPKGKSFINYLIKD
;
A
#
# COMPACT_ATOMS: atom_id res chain seq x y z
N MET A 1 27.93 -5.98 -5.14
CA MET A 1 26.85 -5.71 -6.09
C MET A 1 26.69 -6.82 -7.15
N ASN A 2 27.73 -7.31 -7.82
CA ASN A 2 27.59 -8.42 -8.78
C ASN A 2 27.27 -9.80 -8.12
N HIS A 3 27.70 -10.05 -6.90
CA HIS A 3 27.45 -11.31 -6.18
C HIS A 3 26.00 -11.48 -5.72
N ASP A 4 25.30 -10.39 -5.44
CA ASP A 4 23.91 -10.44 -4.98
C ASP A 4 22.97 -10.80 -6.16
N ILE A 5 23.28 -10.23 -7.36
CA ILE A 5 22.54 -10.52 -8.60
C ILE A 5 22.73 -11.98 -9.03
N GLU A 6 23.93 -12.53 -8.85
CA GLU A 6 24.23 -13.93 -9.20
C GLU A 6 23.58 -14.93 -8.22
N ALA A 7 23.47 -14.56 -6.94
CA ALA A 7 22.71 -15.33 -5.96
C ALA A 7 21.21 -15.39 -6.31
N ILE A 8 20.64 -14.28 -6.72
CA ILE A 8 19.24 -14.16 -7.12
C ILE A 8 18.95 -14.94 -8.41
N LYS A 9 19.84 -14.87 -9.42
CA LYS A 9 19.72 -15.69 -10.64
C LYS A 9 19.80 -17.20 -10.36
N ASN A 10 20.64 -17.61 -9.44
CA ASN A 10 20.76 -19.03 -9.04
C ASN A 10 19.52 -19.51 -8.28
N ILE A 11 18.84 -18.62 -7.57
CA ILE A 11 17.55 -18.89 -6.89
C ILE A 11 16.45 -19.11 -7.93
N SER A 12 16.32 -18.24 -8.91
CA SER A 12 15.34 -18.40 -10.00
C SER A 12 15.51 -19.72 -10.74
N ALA A 13 16.75 -20.13 -11.01
CA ALA A 13 17.06 -21.40 -11.68
C ALA A 13 16.78 -22.64 -10.80
N CYS A 14 16.99 -22.55 -9.49
CA CYS A 14 16.71 -23.64 -8.55
C CYS A 14 15.20 -23.81 -8.31
N VAL A 15 14.48 -22.70 -8.26
CA VAL A 15 13.04 -22.62 -8.08
C VAL A 15 12.27 -23.27 -9.23
N GLY A 16 12.67 -23.01 -10.46
CA GLY A 16 12.03 -23.60 -11.64
C GLY A 16 12.10 -25.14 -11.68
N LYS A 17 13.03 -25.75 -10.96
CA LYS A 17 13.19 -27.21 -10.89
C LYS A 17 12.46 -27.89 -9.72
N GLN A 18 12.19 -27.18 -8.61
CA GLN A 18 11.58 -27.75 -7.40
C GLN A 18 10.06 -27.51 -7.28
N LEU A 19 9.50 -26.67 -8.11
CA LEU A 19 8.06 -26.34 -8.10
C LEU A 19 7.14 -27.53 -8.49
N LEU A 20 7.68 -28.69 -8.82
CA LEU A 20 6.91 -29.78 -9.42
C LEU A 20 6.28 -30.78 -8.44
N ASN A 21 6.60 -30.78 -7.14
CA ASN A 21 6.26 -31.98 -6.34
C ASN A 21 5.49 -31.78 -5.03
N SER A 22 5.12 -30.62 -4.57
CA SER A 22 4.12 -30.44 -3.49
C SER A 22 3.99 -28.97 -3.12
N ASN A 23 2.79 -28.46 -3.06
CA ASN A 23 2.44 -27.06 -2.83
C ASN A 23 3.59 -26.10 -3.24
N PRO A 24 3.62 -25.70 -4.51
CA PRO A 24 4.82 -25.15 -5.15
C PRO A 24 5.42 -23.94 -4.41
N ILE A 25 4.56 -23.15 -3.78
CA ILE A 25 4.97 -21.93 -3.07
C ILE A 25 5.74 -22.25 -1.78
N THR A 26 5.37 -23.29 -1.05
CA THR A 26 6.07 -23.66 0.20
C THR A 26 7.48 -24.17 -0.08
N GLY A 27 7.63 -25.02 -1.11
CA GLY A 27 8.96 -25.51 -1.54
C GLY A 27 9.86 -24.36 -2.01
N PHE A 28 9.31 -23.42 -2.72
CA PHE A 28 9.98 -22.21 -3.16
C PHE A 28 10.49 -21.35 -1.98
N ILE A 29 9.61 -21.04 -1.01
CA ILE A 29 9.95 -20.25 0.17
C ILE A 29 11.09 -20.91 0.96
N VAL A 30 11.02 -22.23 1.18
CA VAL A 30 12.04 -22.96 1.93
C VAL A 30 13.39 -22.94 1.20
N SER A 31 13.42 -23.21 -0.10
CA SER A 31 14.64 -23.18 -0.89
C SER A 31 15.29 -21.80 -0.94
N TYR A 32 14.47 -20.75 -1.03
CA TYR A 32 14.92 -19.37 -0.97
C TYR A 32 15.58 -19.05 0.38
N VAL A 33 14.91 -19.38 1.48
CA VAL A 33 15.41 -19.16 2.85
C VAL A 33 16.75 -19.85 3.08
N GLU A 34 16.90 -21.09 2.65
CA GLU A 34 18.16 -21.84 2.80
C GLU A 34 19.32 -21.23 2.00
N THR A 35 19.03 -20.75 0.78
CA THR A 35 20.04 -20.15 -0.10
C THR A 35 20.49 -18.78 0.41
N VAL A 36 19.57 -17.97 0.95
CA VAL A 36 19.84 -16.61 1.43
C VAL A 36 20.54 -16.63 2.79
N LYS A 37 20.24 -17.58 3.68
CA LYS A 37 20.93 -17.75 4.98
C LYS A 37 22.46 -17.82 4.85
N ALA A 38 22.95 -18.28 3.71
CA ALA A 38 24.37 -18.48 3.50
C ALA A 38 25.17 -17.19 3.13
N ARG A 39 24.53 -16.05 2.76
CA ARG A 39 25.25 -14.98 2.05
C ARG A 39 24.91 -13.52 2.37
N GLN A 40 23.98 -13.18 3.28
CA GLN A 40 23.56 -11.77 3.47
C GLN A 40 23.68 -11.25 4.91
N ALA A 41 23.71 -9.91 5.02
CA ALA A 41 23.63 -9.25 6.31
C ALA A 41 22.32 -9.63 7.03
N GLU A 42 22.44 -10.13 8.23
CA GLU A 42 21.39 -10.71 9.09
C GLU A 42 20.05 -9.92 9.08
N ARG A 43 20.13 -8.58 9.11
CA ARG A 43 18.93 -7.74 9.13
C ARG A 43 18.10 -7.80 7.84
N LYS A 44 18.74 -7.86 6.68
CA LYS A 44 18.04 -7.96 5.38
C LYS A 44 17.39 -9.34 5.24
N LEU A 45 18.11 -10.37 5.67
CA LEU A 45 17.61 -11.72 5.70
C LEU A 45 16.35 -11.84 6.56
N ASN A 46 16.39 -11.31 7.79
CA ASN A 46 15.26 -11.37 8.71
C ASN A 46 14.00 -10.72 8.13
N ARG A 47 14.12 -9.55 7.48
CA ARG A 47 12.98 -8.90 6.81
C ARG A 47 12.35 -9.76 5.71
N CYS A 48 13.18 -10.40 4.90
CA CYS A 48 12.68 -11.31 3.87
C CYS A 48 12.00 -12.52 4.50
N MET A 49 12.59 -13.10 5.54
CA MET A 49 12.01 -14.26 6.24
C MET A 49 10.65 -13.93 6.86
N GLU A 50 10.55 -12.83 7.59
CA GLU A 50 9.30 -12.37 8.19
C GLU A 50 8.18 -12.21 7.14
N MET A 51 8.51 -11.58 6.01
CA MET A 51 7.57 -11.42 4.89
C MET A 51 7.15 -12.77 4.31
N LEU A 52 8.10 -13.68 4.07
CA LEU A 52 7.83 -14.99 3.47
C LEU A 52 7.04 -15.90 4.40
N GLU A 53 7.34 -15.91 5.69
CA GLU A 53 6.59 -16.66 6.72
C GLU A 53 5.14 -16.12 6.80
N SER A 54 4.98 -14.81 6.79
CA SER A 54 3.66 -14.18 6.77
C SER A 54 2.89 -14.52 5.49
N LEU A 55 3.54 -14.49 4.31
CA LEU A 55 2.93 -14.88 3.04
C LEU A 55 2.51 -16.35 3.07
N GLN A 56 3.37 -17.25 3.57
CA GLN A 56 3.06 -18.68 3.70
C GLN A 56 1.85 -18.93 4.62
N LYS A 57 1.78 -18.20 5.74
CA LYS A 57 0.64 -18.27 6.66
C LYS A 57 -0.65 -17.85 5.97
N ASP A 58 -0.62 -16.70 5.30
CA ASP A 58 -1.79 -16.16 4.59
C ASP A 58 -2.27 -17.11 3.49
N LEU A 59 -1.36 -17.74 2.76
CA LEU A 59 -1.69 -18.74 1.75
C LEU A 59 -2.37 -19.99 2.33
N LYS A 60 -1.90 -20.46 3.50
CA LYS A 60 -2.50 -21.62 4.19
C LYS A 60 -3.89 -21.32 4.75
N GLU A 61 -4.10 -20.10 5.23
CA GLU A 61 -5.36 -19.65 5.81
C GLU A 61 -6.39 -19.23 4.75
N SER A 62 -5.94 -18.94 3.53
CA SER A 62 -6.81 -18.53 2.45
C SER A 62 -7.65 -19.70 1.95
N ARG A 63 -8.96 -19.40 1.73
CA ARG A 63 -9.89 -20.30 1.04
C ARG A 63 -9.92 -20.07 -0.48
N LYS A 64 -9.19 -19.06 -0.96
CA LYS A 64 -9.14 -18.71 -2.38
C LYS A 64 -8.25 -19.70 -3.12
N SER A 65 -8.63 -20.06 -4.33
CA SER A 65 -7.82 -20.90 -5.20
C SER A 65 -6.61 -20.13 -5.73
N ILE A 66 -5.46 -20.76 -5.68
CA ILE A 66 -4.21 -20.22 -6.24
C ILE A 66 -4.23 -20.45 -7.75
N ASN A 67 -3.83 -19.45 -8.52
CA ASN A 67 -3.57 -19.62 -9.94
C ASN A 67 -2.20 -20.30 -10.13
N GLU A 68 -2.20 -21.64 -10.16
CA GLU A 68 -0.98 -22.44 -10.26
C GLU A 68 -0.21 -22.22 -11.56
N GLU A 69 -0.89 -21.91 -12.64
CA GLU A 69 -0.26 -21.64 -13.94
C GLU A 69 0.53 -20.34 -13.88
N TYR A 70 -0.05 -19.30 -13.30
CA TYR A 70 0.63 -18.01 -13.14
C TYR A 70 1.85 -18.11 -12.21
N VAL A 71 1.74 -18.80 -11.10
CA VAL A 71 2.84 -18.95 -10.13
C VAL A 71 4.06 -19.68 -10.73
N LYS A 72 3.84 -20.45 -11.79
CA LYS A 72 4.91 -21.15 -12.54
C LYS A 72 5.48 -20.33 -13.70
N ASN A 73 4.88 -19.20 -14.01
CA ASN A 73 5.31 -18.33 -15.11
C ASN A 73 6.52 -17.48 -14.72
N ASP A 74 7.39 -17.19 -15.68
CA ASP A 74 8.54 -16.30 -15.53
C ASP A 74 8.13 -14.90 -15.04
N ASP A 75 6.98 -14.39 -15.50
CA ASP A 75 6.43 -13.10 -15.07
C ASP A 75 6.21 -13.03 -13.55
N PHE A 76 5.66 -14.09 -12.95
CA PHE A 76 5.49 -14.13 -11.48
C PHE A 76 6.84 -14.22 -10.77
N LEU A 77 7.79 -14.97 -11.31
CA LEU A 77 9.12 -15.10 -10.73
C LEU A 77 9.85 -13.75 -10.72
N ASP A 78 9.73 -12.97 -11.78
CA ASP A 78 10.31 -11.63 -11.89
C ASP A 78 9.69 -10.68 -10.86
N ILE A 79 8.37 -10.66 -10.72
CA ILE A 79 7.64 -9.88 -9.69
C ILE A 79 8.07 -10.29 -8.29
N PHE A 80 8.15 -11.59 -8.03
CA PHE A 80 8.56 -12.13 -6.74
C PHE A 80 9.99 -11.69 -6.39
N GLU A 81 10.93 -11.85 -7.32
CA GLU A 81 12.33 -11.43 -7.13
C GLU A 81 12.44 -9.93 -6.86
N GLN A 82 11.77 -9.12 -7.67
CA GLN A 82 11.72 -7.67 -7.47
C GLN A 82 11.18 -7.32 -6.07
N THR A 83 10.09 -7.95 -5.66
CA THR A 83 9.46 -7.70 -4.36
C THR A 83 10.36 -8.07 -3.19
N VAL A 84 11.01 -9.23 -3.24
CA VAL A 84 11.94 -9.67 -2.20
C VAL A 84 13.12 -8.71 -2.07
N ASN A 85 13.66 -8.22 -3.18
CA ASN A 85 14.74 -7.24 -3.19
C ASN A 85 14.32 -5.90 -2.55
N LEU A 86 13.11 -5.43 -2.84
CA LEU A 86 12.56 -4.23 -2.22
C LEU A 86 12.38 -4.41 -0.72
N VAL A 87 11.78 -5.52 -0.28
CA VAL A 87 11.54 -5.86 1.13
C VAL A 87 12.87 -5.97 1.91
N ALA A 88 13.90 -6.58 1.35
CA ALA A 88 15.20 -6.68 1.99
C ALA A 88 15.77 -5.31 2.39
N ASN A 89 15.52 -4.29 1.58
CA ASN A 89 16.03 -2.93 1.79
C ASN A 89 15.03 -2.00 2.51
N GLU A 90 13.75 -2.39 2.59
CA GLU A 90 12.70 -1.58 3.23
C GLU A 90 12.79 -1.67 4.76
N ARG A 91 12.80 -0.50 5.43
CA ARG A 91 12.86 -0.41 6.90
C ARG A 91 11.48 -0.34 7.55
N ASN A 92 10.48 0.13 6.80
CA ASN A 92 9.13 0.28 7.30
C ASN A 92 8.38 -1.06 7.24
N ASP A 93 7.93 -1.53 8.41
CA ASP A 93 7.25 -2.81 8.57
C ASP A 93 5.91 -2.84 7.83
N ASP A 94 5.12 -1.76 7.92
CA ASP A 94 3.83 -1.64 7.23
C ASP A 94 4.02 -1.71 5.71
N LYS A 95 5.06 -1.04 5.20
CA LYS A 95 5.36 -1.05 3.77
C LYS A 95 5.80 -2.43 3.29
N ARG A 96 6.56 -3.19 4.12
CA ARG A 96 6.88 -4.60 3.82
C ARG A 96 5.62 -5.46 3.75
N MET A 97 4.66 -5.23 4.65
CA MET A 97 3.38 -5.93 4.62
C MET A 97 2.57 -5.60 3.37
N TYR A 98 2.59 -4.36 2.90
CA TYR A 98 1.94 -3.99 1.64
C TYR A 98 2.58 -4.66 0.43
N PHE A 99 3.89 -4.78 0.35
CA PHE A 99 4.57 -5.56 -0.68
C PHE A 99 4.11 -7.02 -0.69
N LYS A 100 4.04 -7.65 0.50
CA LYS A 100 3.50 -9.01 0.64
C LYS A 100 2.05 -9.11 0.14
N ASN A 101 1.21 -8.14 0.49
CA ASN A 101 -0.19 -8.16 0.09
C ASN A 101 -0.36 -7.99 -1.43
N ILE A 102 0.48 -7.20 -2.10
CA ILE A 102 0.49 -7.13 -3.56
C ILE A 102 0.77 -8.51 -4.17
N LEU A 103 1.80 -9.21 -3.67
CA LEU A 103 2.09 -10.57 -4.11
C LEU A 103 0.93 -11.52 -3.86
N LEU A 104 0.37 -11.51 -2.65
CA LEU A 104 -0.74 -12.37 -2.28
C LEU A 104 -1.95 -12.15 -3.20
N ASN A 105 -2.31 -10.90 -3.44
CA ASN A 105 -3.46 -10.55 -4.28
C ASN A 105 -3.20 -10.86 -5.77
N SER A 106 -1.96 -10.84 -6.23
CA SER A 106 -1.63 -11.27 -7.59
C SER A 106 -1.85 -12.76 -7.81
N ILE A 107 -1.56 -13.58 -6.81
CA ILE A 107 -1.67 -15.04 -6.87
C ILE A 107 -3.14 -15.52 -6.96
N PHE A 108 -4.06 -14.82 -6.31
CA PHE A 108 -5.46 -15.24 -6.19
C PHE A 108 -6.38 -14.72 -7.29
N LYS A 109 -5.93 -13.86 -8.18
CA LYS A 109 -6.79 -13.31 -9.24
C LYS A 109 -6.84 -14.24 -10.44
N ASP A 110 -8.04 -14.55 -10.89
CA ASP A 110 -8.29 -15.35 -12.10
C ASP A 110 -7.75 -14.66 -13.36
N THR A 111 -7.67 -13.34 -13.33
CA THR A 111 -7.05 -12.51 -14.36
C THR A 111 -5.85 -11.81 -13.79
N VAL A 112 -4.69 -12.46 -13.88
CA VAL A 112 -3.44 -11.84 -13.49
C VAL A 112 -3.02 -10.86 -14.56
N ASP A 113 -2.91 -9.61 -14.17
CA ASP A 113 -2.31 -8.56 -14.97
C ASP A 113 -0.91 -8.28 -14.40
N TYR A 114 0.11 -8.83 -15.06
CA TYR A 114 1.51 -8.62 -14.74
C TYR A 114 1.83 -7.11 -14.67
N ASP A 115 1.42 -6.38 -15.69
CA ASP A 115 1.71 -4.95 -15.80
C ASP A 115 1.10 -4.14 -14.65
N ILE A 116 -0.09 -4.50 -14.20
CA ILE A 116 -0.74 -3.85 -13.05
C ILE A 116 0.00 -4.17 -11.76
N THR A 117 0.39 -5.42 -11.55
CA THR A 117 1.11 -5.84 -10.34
C THR A 117 2.47 -5.18 -10.26
N GLU A 118 3.25 -5.23 -11.32
CA GLU A 118 4.56 -4.55 -11.42
C GLU A 118 4.42 -3.04 -11.19
N LYS A 119 3.43 -2.42 -11.82
CA LYS A 119 3.13 -1.00 -11.64
C LYS A 119 2.83 -0.65 -10.19
N TYR A 120 2.07 -1.48 -9.47
CA TYR A 120 1.75 -1.22 -8.07
C TYR A 120 2.95 -1.42 -7.15
N ILE A 121 3.79 -2.41 -7.40
CA ILE A 121 5.07 -2.59 -6.71
C ILE A 121 5.96 -1.35 -6.92
N ASN A 122 6.07 -0.88 -8.15
CA ASN A 122 6.87 0.29 -8.49
C ASN A 122 6.31 1.58 -7.86
N ILE A 123 4.99 1.76 -7.80
CA ILE A 123 4.38 2.89 -7.07
C ILE A 123 4.71 2.77 -5.59
N LEU A 124 4.44 1.63 -4.96
CA LEU A 124 4.69 1.42 -3.53
C LEU A 124 6.16 1.66 -3.17
N SER A 125 7.10 1.27 -4.03
CA SER A 125 8.54 1.48 -3.78
C SER A 125 8.91 2.96 -3.64
N ARG A 126 8.22 3.85 -4.38
CA ARG A 126 8.47 5.30 -4.38
C ARG A 126 7.74 6.08 -3.29
N LEU A 127 6.68 5.50 -2.72
CA LEU A 127 5.92 6.15 -1.67
C LEU A 127 6.65 6.06 -0.32
N GLU A 128 6.58 7.11 0.46
CA GLU A 128 7.09 7.16 1.82
C GLU A 128 6.00 6.74 2.83
N LYS A 129 6.39 6.62 4.09
CA LYS A 129 5.48 6.23 5.16
C LYS A 129 4.29 7.19 5.29
N ASP A 130 4.57 8.49 5.24
CA ASP A 130 3.55 9.52 5.44
C ASP A 130 2.58 9.57 4.25
N ASP A 131 3.06 9.29 3.02
CA ASP A 131 2.21 9.15 1.83
C ASP A 131 1.16 8.06 2.03
N LEU A 132 1.59 6.90 2.54
CA LEU A 132 0.71 5.76 2.78
C LEU A 132 -0.28 6.02 3.92
N ILE A 133 0.13 6.71 4.98
CA ILE A 133 -0.75 7.12 6.07
C ILE A 133 -1.83 8.08 5.54
N ILE A 134 -1.43 9.12 4.81
CA ILE A 134 -2.36 10.09 4.23
C ILE A 134 -3.30 9.41 3.24
N LEU A 135 -2.77 8.55 2.36
CA LEU A 135 -3.58 7.81 1.40
C LEU A 135 -4.64 6.94 2.09
N ASN A 136 -4.28 6.30 3.20
CA ASN A 136 -5.22 5.47 3.98
C ASN A 136 -6.30 6.33 4.67
N VAL A 137 -5.95 7.50 5.20
CA VAL A 137 -6.92 8.46 5.76
C VAL A 137 -7.92 8.90 4.70
N LEU A 138 -7.46 9.22 3.50
CA LEU A 138 -8.32 9.62 2.39
C LEU A 138 -9.18 8.46 1.85
N TYR A 139 -8.74 7.22 2.03
CA TYR A 139 -9.51 6.03 1.67
C TYR A 139 -10.62 5.73 2.66
N GLN A 140 -10.38 5.92 3.96
CA GLN A 140 -11.34 5.66 5.04
C GLN A 140 -11.59 6.91 5.89
N PRO A 141 -12.12 7.99 5.30
CA PRO A 141 -12.28 9.27 5.99
C PRO A 141 -13.21 9.19 7.20
N GLU A 142 -14.20 8.30 7.16
CA GLU A 142 -15.16 8.13 8.26
C GLU A 142 -14.50 7.55 9.52
N LEU A 143 -13.55 6.63 9.37
CA LEU A 143 -12.78 6.09 10.50
C LEU A 143 -11.88 7.17 11.10
N ALA A 144 -11.21 7.96 10.26
CA ALA A 144 -10.37 9.07 10.69
C ALA A 144 -11.18 10.13 11.46
N ASN A 145 -12.33 10.54 10.92
CA ASN A 145 -13.23 11.48 11.56
C ASN A 145 -13.75 10.95 12.91
N LYS A 146 -14.10 9.66 12.97
CA LYS A 146 -14.56 9.02 14.21
C LYS A 146 -13.45 8.98 15.28
N ALA A 147 -12.24 8.66 14.90
CA ALA A 147 -11.08 8.59 15.80
C ALA A 147 -10.79 9.94 16.49
N LYS A 148 -11.05 11.07 15.78
CA LYS A 148 -10.89 12.42 16.33
C LYS A 148 -12.15 12.97 17.00
N GLY A 149 -13.25 12.20 17.05
CA GLY A 149 -14.53 12.68 17.58
C GLY A 149 -15.17 13.78 16.73
N TYR A 150 -14.74 13.94 15.48
CA TYR A 150 -15.40 14.81 14.50
C TYR A 150 -16.73 14.18 14.10
N VAL A 151 -17.75 14.41 14.92
CA VAL A 151 -19.12 14.19 14.48
C VAL A 151 -19.46 15.34 13.57
N LEU A 152 -19.68 15.06 12.28
CA LEU A 152 -20.30 16.03 11.38
C LEU A 152 -21.66 16.39 11.96
N LYS A 153 -21.72 17.44 12.77
CA LYS A 153 -22.97 17.96 13.29
C LYS A 153 -23.75 18.46 12.10
N ASN A 154 -24.94 17.92 11.86
CA ASN A 154 -25.87 18.44 10.88
C ASN A 154 -26.07 19.95 11.17
N PRO A 155 -25.71 20.86 10.26
CA PRO A 155 -25.75 22.29 10.50
C PRO A 155 -27.18 22.79 10.80
N ASN A 156 -28.20 22.04 10.39
CA ASN A 156 -29.60 22.32 10.69
C ASN A 156 -29.95 22.07 12.19
N LEU A 157 -29.05 21.46 12.97
CA LEU A 157 -29.24 21.17 14.39
C LEU A 157 -28.44 22.11 15.31
N VAL A 158 -27.59 22.96 14.78
CA VAL A 158 -26.82 23.94 15.55
C VAL A 158 -27.47 25.31 15.40
N ASN A 159 -28.53 25.54 16.17
CA ASN A 159 -29.13 26.85 16.50
C ASN A 159 -28.93 28.01 15.50
N GLY A 160 -29.18 27.80 14.22
CA GLY A 160 -29.47 28.85 13.24
C GLY A 160 -28.46 29.99 13.03
N LYS A 161 -27.27 29.98 13.61
CA LYS A 161 -26.27 31.04 13.43
C LYS A 161 -25.27 30.68 12.33
N ARG A 162 -25.47 31.26 11.16
CA ARG A 162 -24.54 31.22 10.02
C ARG A 162 -23.07 31.52 10.39
N SER A 163 -22.84 32.30 11.45
CA SER A 163 -21.50 32.65 11.91
C SER A 163 -20.65 31.48 12.41
N ASP A 164 -21.27 30.46 12.98
CA ASP A 164 -20.52 29.28 13.47
C ASP A 164 -20.14 28.34 12.33
N PHE A 165 -20.93 28.35 11.27
CA PHE A 165 -20.67 27.60 10.04
C PHE A 165 -19.43 28.15 9.28
N PHE A 166 -19.31 29.45 9.15
CA PHE A 166 -18.14 30.12 8.54
C PHE A 166 -16.84 29.91 9.36
N ARG A 167 -16.95 29.75 10.67
CA ARG A 167 -15.80 29.41 11.51
C ARG A 167 -15.31 28.00 11.27
N ILE A 168 -16.21 27.07 11.02
CA ILE A 168 -15.88 25.69 10.68
C ILE A 168 -15.22 25.63 9.30
N GLU A 169 -15.73 26.32 8.29
CA GLU A 169 -15.17 26.34 6.93
C GLU A 169 -13.76 26.97 6.84
N ARG A 170 -13.47 28.00 7.62
CA ARG A 170 -12.14 28.65 7.63
C ARG A 170 -11.05 27.78 8.24
N ASN A 171 -11.40 26.79 9.05
CA ASN A 171 -10.46 25.95 9.77
C ASN A 171 -10.27 24.55 9.14
N TYR A 172 -10.96 24.21 8.06
CA TYR A 172 -10.95 22.89 7.45
C TYR A 172 -10.44 22.91 6.00
N ASP A 173 -9.25 23.43 5.81
CA ASP A 173 -8.39 23.07 4.69
C ASP A 173 -7.92 21.62 4.89
N LEU A 174 -7.81 20.86 3.80
CA LEU A 174 -7.35 19.46 3.82
C LEU A 174 -6.00 19.32 4.55
N VAL A 175 -5.05 20.18 4.21
CA VAL A 175 -3.70 20.16 4.80
C VAL A 175 -3.75 20.39 6.30
N TRP A 176 -4.54 21.39 6.74
CA TRP A 176 -4.71 21.66 8.16
C TRP A 176 -5.41 20.50 8.90
N THR A 177 -6.43 19.91 8.28
CA THR A 177 -7.16 18.77 8.84
C THR A 177 -6.24 17.56 9.00
N LEU A 178 -5.42 17.27 7.99
CA LEU A 178 -4.44 16.18 8.04
C LEU A 178 -3.36 16.44 9.10
N LYS A 179 -2.89 17.70 9.22
CA LYS A 179 -1.94 18.11 10.26
C LYS A 179 -2.48 17.86 11.65
N ASP A 180 -3.71 18.31 11.93
CA ASP A 180 -4.36 18.09 13.23
C ASP A 180 -4.61 16.61 13.52
N LEU A 181 -4.99 15.86 12.48
CA LEU A 181 -5.28 14.44 12.58
C LEU A 181 -4.04 13.59 12.83
N LEU A 182 -2.97 13.85 12.08
CA LEU A 182 -1.79 12.98 12.00
C LEU A 182 -0.61 13.49 12.82
N HIS A 183 -0.64 14.75 13.27
CA HIS A 183 0.47 15.43 13.94
C HIS A 183 1.76 15.47 13.10
N ILE A 184 1.60 15.52 11.78
CA ILE A 184 2.67 15.67 10.79
C ILE A 184 2.78 17.14 10.43
N ASP A 185 3.99 17.61 10.10
CA ASP A 185 4.19 19.00 9.69
C ASP A 185 3.48 19.35 8.36
N GLU A 186 3.12 20.60 8.20
CA GLU A 186 2.34 21.07 7.04
C GLU A 186 3.10 20.91 5.72
N GLU A 187 4.42 21.14 5.70
CA GLU A 187 5.24 20.95 4.52
C GLU A 187 5.33 19.47 4.14
N GLN A 188 5.54 18.59 5.11
CA GLN A 188 5.55 17.13 4.89
C GLN A 188 4.21 16.63 4.33
N ILE A 189 3.08 17.16 4.83
CA ILE A 189 1.75 16.81 4.29
C ILE A 189 1.62 17.26 2.84
N LYS A 190 2.06 18.49 2.51
CA LYS A 190 2.03 19.00 1.13
C LYS A 190 2.90 18.14 0.21
N ASP A 191 4.12 17.80 0.64
CA ASP A 191 5.03 16.96 -0.11
C ASP A 191 4.43 15.57 -0.38
N SER A 192 3.82 14.96 0.63
CA SER A 192 3.10 13.70 0.50
C SER A 192 1.91 13.81 -0.48
N LEU A 193 1.11 14.86 -0.38
CA LEU A 193 0.00 15.06 -1.32
C LEU A 193 0.52 15.25 -2.76
N TYR A 194 1.61 15.99 -2.96
CA TYR A 194 2.25 16.11 -4.28
C TYR A 194 2.78 14.76 -4.79
N ALA A 195 3.37 13.93 -3.94
CA ALA A 195 3.81 12.58 -4.29
C ALA A 195 2.62 11.73 -4.74
N LEU A 196 1.51 11.75 -3.99
CA LEU A 196 0.29 11.02 -4.32
C LEU A 196 -0.39 11.51 -5.61
N ILE A 197 -0.39 12.83 -5.87
CA ILE A 197 -0.89 13.43 -7.12
C ILE A 197 0.00 12.98 -8.29
N ARG A 198 1.31 13.05 -8.15
CA ARG A 198 2.28 12.61 -9.18
C ARG A 198 2.06 11.16 -9.59
N GLU A 199 1.76 10.27 -8.63
CA GLU A 199 1.43 8.88 -8.90
C GLU A 199 -0.03 8.68 -9.37
N ARG A 200 -0.81 9.75 -9.46
CA ARG A 200 -2.25 9.76 -9.83
C ARG A 200 -3.11 8.89 -8.90
N LEU A 201 -2.74 8.82 -7.63
CA LEU A 201 -3.52 8.15 -6.58
C LEU A 201 -4.56 9.09 -5.98
N VAL A 202 -4.26 10.38 -6.00
CA VAL A 202 -5.11 11.47 -5.53
C VAL A 202 -5.39 12.41 -6.71
N ASN A 203 -6.55 13.04 -6.70
CA ASN A 203 -6.99 13.94 -7.78
C ASN A 203 -6.11 15.21 -7.85
N ASP A 204 -5.84 15.69 -9.05
CA ASP A 204 -4.97 16.84 -9.30
C ASP A 204 -5.46 18.13 -8.62
N ASN A 205 -6.77 18.26 -8.41
CA ASN A 205 -7.40 19.42 -7.77
C ASN A 205 -7.42 19.35 -6.24
N THR A 206 -6.82 18.32 -5.62
CA THR A 206 -6.85 18.10 -4.16
C THR A 206 -6.24 19.26 -3.39
N LEU A 207 -5.22 19.93 -3.93
CA LEU A 207 -4.59 21.10 -3.33
C LEU A 207 -5.20 22.42 -3.82
N SER A 208 -6.20 22.37 -4.70
CA SER A 208 -6.87 23.57 -5.18
C SER A 208 -7.86 24.08 -4.15
N PHE A 209 -7.78 25.35 -3.83
CA PHE A 209 -8.72 26.00 -2.93
C PHE A 209 -10.08 26.11 -3.61
N SER A 210 -11.09 25.43 -3.10
CA SER A 210 -12.46 25.54 -3.57
C SER A 210 -13.32 26.21 -2.50
N LEU A 211 -13.71 27.46 -2.73
CA LEU A 211 -14.75 28.12 -1.96
C LEU A 211 -16.10 27.52 -2.36
N LYS A 212 -16.63 26.58 -1.59
CA LYS A 212 -18.02 26.18 -1.72
C LYS A 212 -18.92 27.16 -0.96
N THR A 213 -19.82 27.78 -1.68
CA THR A 213 -20.71 28.82 -1.15
C THR A 213 -22.11 28.33 -0.81
N ASP A 214 -22.37 27.03 -0.97
CA ASP A 214 -23.69 26.43 -0.82
C ASP A 214 -24.12 26.13 0.63
N GLY A 215 -23.23 26.41 1.59
CA GLY A 215 -23.55 26.33 3.02
C GLY A 215 -23.75 24.92 3.55
N ASN A 216 -23.46 23.88 2.78
CA ASN A 216 -23.52 22.49 3.24
C ASN A 216 -22.19 22.06 3.88
N PRO A 217 -22.20 21.30 5.00
CA PRO A 217 -20.99 20.78 5.60
C PRO A 217 -20.32 19.81 4.63
N VAL A 218 -19.06 20.10 4.29
CA VAL A 218 -18.25 19.25 3.44
C VAL A 218 -17.31 18.46 4.33
N ASP A 219 -17.31 17.13 4.16
CA ASP A 219 -16.26 16.29 4.71
C ASP A 219 -14.98 16.54 3.91
N VAL A 220 -14.06 17.28 4.51
CA VAL A 220 -12.81 17.72 3.87
C VAL A 220 -11.92 16.54 3.44
N LEU A 221 -12.08 15.37 4.07
CA LEU A 221 -11.31 14.19 3.74
C LEU A 221 -11.90 13.38 2.58
N LYS A 222 -13.14 13.68 2.15
CA LYS A 222 -13.84 12.90 1.10
C LYS A 222 -13.49 13.38 -0.31
N ASN A 223 -13.61 12.45 -1.26
CA ASN A 223 -13.55 12.71 -2.70
C ASN A 223 -12.17 13.13 -3.24
N HIS A 224 -11.10 12.90 -2.50
CA HIS A 224 -9.74 13.19 -2.98
C HIS A 224 -9.11 12.05 -3.75
N LEU A 225 -9.54 10.80 -3.52
CA LEU A 225 -8.96 9.65 -4.19
C LEU A 225 -9.36 9.58 -5.67
N ALA A 226 -8.37 9.44 -6.52
CA ALA A 226 -8.55 9.06 -7.91
C ALA A 226 -8.99 7.59 -8.01
N PRO A 227 -9.63 7.16 -9.13
CA PRO A 227 -9.99 5.77 -9.34
C PRO A 227 -8.80 4.82 -9.19
N LYS A 228 -7.63 5.20 -9.71
CA LYS A 228 -6.37 4.46 -9.56
C LYS A 228 -5.95 4.31 -8.10
N GLY A 229 -6.13 5.36 -7.28
CA GLY A 229 -5.80 5.32 -5.86
C GLY A 229 -6.67 4.32 -5.10
N LYS A 230 -7.96 4.27 -5.39
CA LYS A 230 -8.89 3.28 -4.83
C LYS A 230 -8.48 1.86 -5.21
N SER A 231 -8.18 1.62 -6.49
CA SER A 231 -7.73 0.31 -6.96
C SER A 231 -6.40 -0.10 -6.35
N PHE A 232 -5.46 0.84 -6.22
CA PHE A 232 -4.16 0.61 -5.59
C PHE A 232 -4.32 0.19 -4.13
N ILE A 233 -5.08 0.95 -3.32
CA ILE A 233 -5.30 0.61 -1.91
C ILE A 233 -5.98 -0.75 -1.77
N ASN A 234 -7.01 -1.04 -2.56
CA ASN A 234 -7.66 -2.36 -2.53
C ASN A 234 -6.68 -3.50 -2.83
N TYR A 235 -5.61 -3.22 -3.56
CA TYR A 235 -4.56 -4.19 -3.83
C TYR A 235 -3.55 -4.33 -2.67
N LEU A 236 -3.42 -3.28 -1.84
CA LEU A 236 -2.56 -3.30 -0.64
C LEU A 236 -3.23 -3.98 0.55
N ILE A 237 -4.55 -3.96 0.62
CA ILE A 237 -5.30 -4.52 1.75
C ILE A 237 -5.49 -6.02 1.50
N LYS A 238 -5.30 -6.81 2.55
CA LYS A 238 -5.64 -8.23 2.55
C LYS A 238 -7.17 -8.37 2.65
N ASP A 239 -7.80 -9.00 1.65
CA ASP A 239 -9.22 -9.42 1.68
C ASP A 239 -9.43 -10.65 2.59
#